data_13888217d9e29c54a9e4edd8410c4ee5
#
_entry.id   13888217d9e29c54a9e4edd8410c4ee5
#
_cell.length_a   1.000
_cell.length_b   1.000
_cell.length_c   1.000
_cell.angle_alpha   90.00
_cell.angle_beta   90.00
_cell.angle_gamma   90.00
#
_symmetry.space_group_name_H-M   'P 1'
#
loop_
_entity.id
_entity.type
_entity.pdbx_description
1 polymer ?
#
loop_
_entity_poly.entity_id
_entity_poly.type
_entity_poly.pdbx_seq_one_letter_code
_entity_poly.pdbx_strand_id
1 'polypeptide(L)'
;MMLSEETSAVRPQKQTRFNGAKLVWMLKGSPLTVTSAVIIVLMLLMMIFSPWLATHDPNAIDLTARLLPPSAAHWFGTDEVGRDLFSRVLVGSQQSILAGLVVVAIAGMIGSLLGCLSGVLGGRADAIIMRIMDIMLSIPSLVLTMALAAALGPSLFNAMLAIAIVRIPFYVRLARGQALVVRQYTYVQAAKTFGASRWHLINWHILRXSLPPLIVQASLDIGSAILMAATLGFIGLGAQQPSAEWGAMVANGRNYVLDQWWYCAFPGAAILLTAVGFNLFGDGIRDLLDPKAGGKQS
;
A
#
# COMPACT_ATOMS: atom_id res chain seq x y z
N MET A 1 52.31 -27.34 -9.58
CA MET A 1 50.87 -27.40 -9.91
C MET A 1 50.22 -26.24 -9.17
N MET A 2 50.13 -25.07 -9.83
CA MET A 2 49.57 -23.83 -9.26
C MET A 2 48.06 -23.79 -9.54
N LEU A 3 47.29 -23.87 -8.46
CA LEU A 3 45.83 -23.63 -8.54
C LEU A 3 45.62 -22.13 -8.60
N SER A 4 45.21 -21.65 -9.76
CA SER A 4 44.79 -20.26 -9.92
C SER A 4 43.42 -20.10 -9.26
N GLU A 5 43.38 -19.47 -8.08
CA GLU A 5 42.13 -19.00 -7.49
C GLU A 5 41.60 -17.84 -8.34
N GLU A 6 40.59 -18.15 -9.16
CA GLU A 6 39.83 -17.10 -9.82
C GLU A 6 38.98 -16.41 -8.75
N THR A 7 39.46 -15.31 -8.22
CA THR A 7 38.62 -14.37 -7.46
C THR A 7 37.57 -13.82 -8.42
N SER A 8 36.35 -14.36 -8.35
CA SER A 8 35.24 -13.80 -9.05
C SER A 8 34.92 -12.42 -8.45
N ALA A 9 35.48 -11.38 -9.04
CA ALA A 9 35.20 -10.01 -8.69
C ALA A 9 33.69 -9.79 -8.97
N VAL A 10 32.93 -9.57 -7.91
CA VAL A 10 31.51 -9.20 -8.01
C VAL A 10 31.44 -7.88 -8.78
N ARG A 11 31.06 -7.95 -10.04
CA ARG A 11 30.88 -6.77 -10.88
C ARG A 11 29.83 -5.86 -10.26
N PRO A 12 30.11 -4.57 -10.08
CA PRO A 12 29.10 -3.65 -9.57
C PRO A 12 27.91 -3.64 -10.53
N GLN A 13 26.75 -3.98 -10.02
CA GLN A 13 25.50 -3.85 -10.77
C GLN A 13 25.32 -2.37 -11.14
N LYS A 14 25.24 -2.10 -12.43
CA LYS A 14 24.91 -0.77 -12.95
C LYS A 14 23.60 -0.32 -12.29
N GLN A 15 23.69 0.71 -11.49
CA GLN A 15 22.50 1.38 -10.97
C GLN A 15 21.67 1.85 -12.18
N THR A 16 20.52 1.24 -12.34
CA THR A 16 19.57 1.67 -13.36
C THR A 16 18.99 3.02 -12.92
N ARG A 17 19.54 4.10 -13.47
CA ARG A 17 18.94 5.42 -13.34
C ARG A 17 17.54 5.36 -13.92
N PHE A 18 16.59 5.84 -13.15
CA PHE A 18 15.21 5.99 -13.57
C PHE A 18 15.19 6.95 -14.77
N ASN A 19 14.99 6.39 -15.95
CA ASN A 19 14.92 7.17 -17.18
C ASN A 19 13.48 7.14 -17.68
N GLY A 20 12.85 8.30 -17.82
CA GLY A 20 11.47 8.43 -18.29
C GLY A 20 11.21 7.73 -19.62
N ALA A 21 12.21 7.71 -20.50
CA ALA A 21 12.15 7.00 -21.77
C ALA A 21 12.00 5.49 -21.61
N LYS A 22 12.67 4.92 -20.61
CA LYS A 22 12.59 3.49 -20.31
C LYS A 22 11.20 3.13 -19.74
N LEU A 23 10.64 4.03 -18.93
CA LEU A 23 9.28 3.89 -18.40
C LEU A 23 8.25 3.85 -19.53
N VAL A 24 8.34 4.80 -20.46
CA VAL A 24 7.43 4.89 -21.64
C VAL A 24 7.54 3.65 -22.52
N TRP A 25 8.77 3.18 -22.77
CA TRP A 25 9.01 1.99 -23.59
C TRP A 25 8.40 0.73 -22.97
N MET A 26 8.50 0.57 -21.67
CA MET A 26 7.99 -0.61 -20.96
C MET A 26 6.47 -0.54 -20.73
N LEU A 27 5.92 0.65 -20.55
CA LEU A 27 4.47 0.86 -20.55
C LEU A 27 3.85 0.42 -21.89
N LYS A 28 4.53 0.69 -23.01
CA LYS A 28 4.06 0.28 -24.35
C LYS A 28 4.11 -1.23 -24.55
N GLY A 29 4.97 -1.96 -23.81
CA GLY A 29 5.12 -3.41 -23.93
C GLY A 29 4.20 -4.23 -23.04
N SER A 30 3.48 -3.59 -22.10
CA SER A 30 2.61 -4.29 -21.16
C SER A 30 1.23 -3.63 -21.10
N PRO A 31 0.24 -4.18 -21.84
CA PRO A 31 -1.12 -3.61 -21.81
C PRO A 31 -1.75 -3.70 -20.42
N LEU A 32 -1.41 -4.70 -19.61
CA LEU A 32 -1.94 -4.86 -18.26
C LEU A 32 -1.45 -3.73 -17.34
N THR A 33 -0.16 -3.38 -17.42
CA THR A 33 0.43 -2.27 -16.65
C THR A 33 -0.19 -0.94 -17.06
N VAL A 34 -0.40 -0.71 -18.34
CA VAL A 34 -1.04 0.52 -18.85
C VAL A 34 -2.48 0.62 -18.33
N THR A 35 -3.23 -0.49 -18.40
CA THR A 35 -4.62 -0.53 -17.92
C THR A 35 -4.68 -0.22 -16.41
N SER A 36 -3.80 -0.83 -15.63
CA SER A 36 -3.74 -0.58 -14.19
C SER A 36 -3.36 0.86 -13.86
N ALA A 37 -2.42 1.44 -14.61
CA ALA A 37 -2.02 2.85 -14.46
C ALA A 37 -3.20 3.78 -14.75
N VAL A 38 -3.98 3.48 -15.79
CA VAL A 38 -5.20 4.26 -16.13
C VAL A 38 -6.22 4.16 -15.00
N ILE A 39 -6.46 2.96 -14.47
CA ILE A 39 -7.38 2.75 -13.33
C ILE A 39 -6.94 3.60 -12.13
N ILE A 40 -5.66 3.55 -11.77
CA ILE A 40 -5.12 4.31 -10.63
C ILE A 40 -5.28 5.81 -10.84
N VAL A 41 -4.91 6.30 -12.04
CA VAL A 41 -5.04 7.74 -12.36
C VAL A 41 -6.50 8.18 -12.25
N LEU A 42 -7.44 7.38 -12.78
CA LEU A 42 -8.87 7.68 -12.69
C LEU A 42 -9.34 7.68 -11.23
N MET A 43 -8.88 6.72 -10.42
CA MET A 43 -9.25 6.64 -9.00
C MET A 43 -8.68 7.82 -8.20
N LEU A 44 -7.44 8.23 -8.50
CA LEU A 44 -6.82 9.38 -7.83
C LEU A 44 -7.49 10.69 -8.24
N LEU A 45 -7.85 10.83 -9.53
CA LEU A 45 -8.60 12.00 -10.01
C LEU A 45 -9.98 12.05 -9.36
N MET A 46 -10.66 10.91 -9.26
CA MET A 46 -11.93 10.81 -8.56
C MET A 46 -11.78 11.25 -7.10
N MET A 47 -10.73 10.78 -6.42
CA MET A 47 -10.45 11.15 -5.02
C MET A 47 -10.23 12.65 -4.88
N ILE A 48 -9.43 13.26 -5.75
CA ILE A 48 -9.07 14.69 -5.66
C ILE A 48 -10.29 15.57 -5.99
N PHE A 49 -11.04 15.22 -7.04
CA PHE A 49 -12.14 16.03 -7.56
C PHE A 49 -13.52 15.61 -7.05
N SER A 50 -13.60 14.65 -6.12
CA SER A 50 -14.88 14.12 -5.64
C SER A 50 -15.86 15.17 -5.13
N PRO A 51 -15.44 16.23 -4.40
CA PRO A 51 -16.42 17.24 -3.94
C PRO A 51 -17.10 17.96 -5.10
N TRP A 52 -16.41 18.14 -6.23
CA TRP A 52 -16.99 18.82 -7.41
C TRP A 52 -17.74 17.86 -8.33
N LEU A 53 -17.40 16.57 -8.32
CA LEU A 53 -18.04 15.55 -9.16
C LEU A 53 -19.35 15.02 -8.54
N ALA A 54 -19.51 15.13 -7.22
CA ALA A 54 -20.69 14.65 -6.52
C ALA A 54 -21.93 15.41 -6.99
N THR A 55 -22.97 14.65 -7.35
CA THR A 55 -24.24 15.22 -7.87
C THR A 55 -25.15 15.71 -6.75
N HIS A 56 -24.95 15.22 -5.53
CA HIS A 56 -25.73 15.56 -4.34
C HIS A 56 -24.81 15.74 -3.15
N ASP A 57 -25.31 16.34 -2.07
CA ASP A 57 -24.62 16.33 -0.78
C ASP A 57 -24.56 14.88 -0.28
N PRO A 58 -23.36 14.31 -0.08
CA PRO A 58 -23.24 12.88 0.30
C PRO A 58 -23.88 12.54 1.66
N ASN A 59 -24.11 13.52 2.51
CA ASN A 59 -24.69 13.31 3.84
C ASN A 59 -26.13 13.76 3.97
N ALA A 60 -26.73 14.30 2.91
CA ALA A 60 -28.10 14.77 2.92
C ALA A 60 -29.09 13.59 3.04
N ILE A 61 -29.83 13.56 4.13
CA ILE A 61 -30.83 12.53 4.44
C ILE A 61 -32.16 12.93 3.81
N ASP A 62 -32.79 11.99 3.08
CA ASP A 62 -34.12 12.14 2.53
C ASP A 62 -34.92 10.84 2.73
N LEU A 63 -35.69 10.80 3.79
CA LEU A 63 -36.44 9.59 4.16
C LEU A 63 -37.52 9.23 3.14
N THR A 64 -37.91 10.16 2.25
CA THR A 64 -38.86 9.86 1.15
C THR A 64 -38.18 9.13 0.00
N ALA A 65 -36.85 9.19 -0.07
CA ALA A 65 -36.02 8.58 -1.13
C ALA A 65 -35.23 7.36 -0.65
N ARG A 66 -35.71 6.66 0.39
CA ARG A 66 -35.01 5.51 0.98
C ARG A 66 -34.96 4.33 0.01
N LEU A 67 -33.73 3.74 -0.13
CA LEU A 67 -33.50 2.47 -0.85
C LEU A 67 -34.06 2.50 -2.28
N LEU A 68 -33.95 3.65 -2.95
CA LEU A 68 -34.37 3.78 -4.35
C LEU A 68 -33.31 3.12 -5.26
N PRO A 69 -33.74 2.43 -6.32
CA PRO A 69 -32.84 1.83 -7.28
C PRO A 69 -32.10 2.88 -8.13
N PRO A 70 -31.04 2.49 -8.82
CA PRO A 70 -30.35 3.41 -9.75
C PRO A 70 -31.33 4.05 -10.74
N SER A 71 -31.22 5.37 -10.90
CA SER A 71 -32.12 6.17 -11.73
C SER A 71 -31.39 7.42 -12.24
N ALA A 72 -32.04 8.22 -13.07
CA ALA A 72 -31.49 9.50 -13.53
C ALA A 72 -31.28 10.49 -12.38
N ALA A 73 -32.12 10.41 -11.34
CA ALA A 73 -32.02 11.27 -10.15
C ALA A 73 -30.90 10.80 -9.21
N HIS A 74 -30.71 9.48 -9.09
CA HIS A 74 -29.66 8.87 -8.25
C HIS A 74 -28.98 7.75 -9.05
N TRP A 75 -27.84 8.05 -9.66
CA TRP A 75 -27.17 7.14 -10.60
C TRP A 75 -26.84 5.77 -9.99
N PHE A 76 -26.44 5.71 -8.72
CA PHE A 76 -26.16 4.45 -7.99
C PHE A 76 -27.28 4.08 -7.02
N GLY A 77 -28.43 4.79 -7.08
CA GLY A 77 -29.50 4.59 -6.12
C GLY A 77 -29.23 5.32 -4.80
N THR A 78 -30.00 4.97 -3.77
CA THR A 78 -29.92 5.59 -2.44
C THR A 78 -29.75 4.52 -1.36
N ASP A 79 -29.32 4.96 -0.18
CA ASP A 79 -29.13 4.09 0.98
C ASP A 79 -30.38 4.06 1.90
N GLU A 80 -30.23 3.46 3.08
CA GLU A 80 -31.33 3.24 4.04
C GLU A 80 -31.92 4.52 4.64
N VAL A 81 -31.23 5.65 4.48
CA VAL A 81 -31.77 6.95 4.92
C VAL A 81 -31.92 7.93 3.75
N GLY A 82 -31.82 7.43 2.51
CA GLY A 82 -32.06 8.22 1.31
C GLY A 82 -30.87 9.06 0.84
N ARG A 83 -29.63 8.78 1.33
CA ARG A 83 -28.43 9.48 0.85
C ARG A 83 -28.06 8.96 -0.52
N ASP A 84 -27.51 9.85 -1.38
CA ASP A 84 -27.10 9.50 -2.75
C ASP A 84 -25.85 8.64 -2.75
N LEU A 85 -25.95 7.39 -3.22
CA LEU A 85 -24.82 6.45 -3.21
C LEU A 85 -23.71 6.85 -4.17
N PHE A 86 -24.01 7.42 -5.33
CA PHE A 86 -22.98 7.89 -6.27
C PHE A 86 -22.08 8.94 -5.61
N SER A 87 -22.69 9.93 -4.96
CA SER A 87 -21.95 10.99 -4.24
C SER A 87 -21.14 10.41 -3.07
N ARG A 88 -21.71 9.44 -2.34
CA ARG A 88 -21.02 8.80 -1.23
C ARG A 88 -19.83 7.96 -1.68
N VAL A 89 -19.95 7.21 -2.78
CA VAL A 89 -18.84 6.44 -3.36
C VAL A 89 -17.72 7.37 -3.80
N LEU A 90 -18.05 8.48 -4.47
CA LEU A 90 -17.06 9.48 -4.90
C LEU A 90 -16.30 10.08 -3.71
N VAL A 91 -17.04 10.62 -2.75
CA VAL A 91 -16.45 11.31 -1.58
C VAL A 91 -15.75 10.29 -0.66
N GLY A 92 -16.28 9.08 -0.57
CA GLY A 92 -15.70 7.99 0.21
C GLY A 92 -14.33 7.54 -0.31
N SER A 93 -14.02 7.80 -1.58
CA SER A 93 -12.71 7.51 -2.15
C SER A 93 -11.58 8.22 -1.41
N GLN A 94 -11.84 9.42 -0.89
CA GLN A 94 -10.86 10.17 -0.11
C GLN A 94 -10.42 9.38 1.12
N GLN A 95 -11.39 8.86 1.88
CA GLN A 95 -11.08 8.08 3.09
C GLN A 95 -10.50 6.71 2.76
N SER A 96 -11.08 6.01 1.78
CA SER A 96 -10.69 4.64 1.47
C SER A 96 -9.31 4.54 0.80
N ILE A 97 -9.03 5.40 -0.17
CA ILE A 97 -7.75 5.39 -0.89
C ILE A 97 -6.63 5.97 -0.01
N LEU A 98 -6.90 7.12 0.65
CA LEU A 98 -5.90 7.72 1.54
C LEU A 98 -5.54 6.79 2.70
N ALA A 99 -6.50 6.02 3.21
CA ALA A 99 -6.21 5.04 4.27
C ALA A 99 -5.11 4.07 3.85
N GLY A 100 -5.22 3.50 2.64
CA GLY A 100 -4.20 2.59 2.12
C GLY A 100 -2.85 3.26 1.90
N LEU A 101 -2.86 4.44 1.28
CA LEU A 101 -1.65 5.19 0.97
C LEU A 101 -0.89 5.60 2.25
N VAL A 102 -1.61 6.13 3.23
CA VAL A 102 -1.03 6.60 4.50
C VAL A 102 -0.48 5.43 5.31
N VAL A 103 -1.23 4.32 5.40
CA VAL A 103 -0.81 3.11 6.10
C VAL A 103 0.53 2.60 5.54
N VAL A 104 0.63 2.46 4.22
CA VAL A 104 1.83 1.95 3.56
C VAL A 104 3.00 2.94 3.73
N ALA A 105 2.73 4.24 3.63
CA ALA A 105 3.77 5.26 3.82
C ALA A 105 4.34 5.18 5.24
N ILE A 106 3.50 5.11 6.27
CA ILE A 106 3.93 5.05 7.67
C ILE A 106 4.70 3.75 7.94
N ALA A 107 4.11 2.60 7.56
CA ALA A 107 4.72 1.29 7.78
C ALA A 107 6.04 1.16 7.02
N GLY A 108 6.06 1.65 5.78
CA GLY A 108 7.26 1.63 4.92
C GLY A 108 8.39 2.48 5.49
N MET A 109 8.07 3.71 5.91
CA MET A 109 9.07 4.64 6.48
C MET A 109 9.66 4.08 7.78
N ILE A 110 8.80 3.72 8.73
CA ILE A 110 9.23 3.21 10.04
C ILE A 110 9.96 1.88 9.87
N GLY A 111 9.38 0.96 9.09
CA GLY A 111 9.94 -0.37 8.89
C GLY A 111 11.29 -0.33 8.15
N SER A 112 11.42 0.56 7.16
CA SER A 112 12.68 0.71 6.42
C SER A 112 13.79 1.25 7.31
N LEU A 113 13.49 2.24 8.12
CA LEU A 113 14.48 2.82 9.05
C LEU A 113 14.90 1.78 10.09
N LEU A 114 13.95 1.08 10.71
CA LEU A 114 14.26 0.04 11.71
C LEU A 114 15.04 -1.12 11.08
N GLY A 115 14.68 -1.52 9.86
CA GLY A 115 15.36 -2.60 9.15
C GLY A 115 16.78 -2.25 8.78
N CYS A 116 17.00 -1.04 8.24
CA CYS A 116 18.35 -0.56 7.91
C CYS A 116 19.19 -0.42 9.18
N LEU A 117 18.60 0.11 10.26
CA LEU A 117 19.26 0.25 11.56
C LEU A 117 19.69 -1.14 12.09
N SER A 118 18.79 -2.10 12.04
CA SER A 118 19.02 -3.48 12.45
C SER A 118 20.19 -4.10 11.66
N GLY A 119 20.16 -3.95 10.33
CA GLY A 119 21.19 -4.50 9.44
C GLY A 119 22.59 -3.85 9.61
N VAL A 120 22.63 -2.56 9.99
CA VAL A 120 23.88 -1.84 10.18
C VAL A 120 24.47 -2.09 11.57
N LEU A 121 23.66 -2.00 12.61
CA LEU A 121 24.12 -2.17 14.01
C LEU A 121 24.54 -3.61 14.31
N GLY A 122 23.74 -4.57 13.87
CA GLY A 122 23.97 -5.98 14.18
C GLY A 122 23.91 -6.27 15.67
N GLY A 123 24.50 -7.39 16.09
CA GLY A 123 24.64 -7.75 17.50
C GLY A 123 23.33 -7.81 18.28
N ARG A 124 23.33 -7.27 19.49
CA ARG A 124 22.16 -7.28 20.39
C ARG A 124 21.00 -6.45 19.87
N ALA A 125 21.28 -5.29 19.24
CA ALA A 125 20.23 -4.42 18.68
C ALA A 125 19.45 -5.15 17.58
N ASP A 126 20.17 -5.81 16.67
CA ASP A 126 19.55 -6.64 15.62
C ASP A 126 18.73 -7.77 16.23
N ALA A 127 19.28 -8.47 17.22
CA ALA A 127 18.62 -9.60 17.88
C ALA A 127 17.30 -9.16 18.53
N ILE A 128 17.29 -8.03 19.23
CA ILE A 128 16.09 -7.50 19.91
C ILE A 128 15.04 -7.08 18.88
N ILE A 129 15.42 -6.29 17.88
CA ILE A 129 14.49 -5.80 16.84
C ILE A 129 13.85 -7.01 16.12
N MET A 130 14.67 -7.96 15.68
CA MET A 130 14.16 -9.11 14.94
C MET A 130 13.30 -10.02 15.82
N ARG A 131 13.60 -10.16 17.12
CA ARG A 131 12.78 -10.94 18.04
C ARG A 131 11.37 -10.33 18.18
N ILE A 132 11.28 -9.00 18.30
CA ILE A 132 9.99 -8.30 18.37
C ILE A 132 9.22 -8.51 17.07
N MET A 133 9.90 -8.37 15.92
CA MET A 133 9.25 -8.59 14.61
C MET A 133 8.76 -10.02 14.44
N ASP A 134 9.54 -11.01 14.91
CA ASP A 134 9.16 -12.43 14.83
C ASP A 134 7.93 -12.74 15.69
N ILE A 135 7.86 -12.14 16.89
CA ILE A 135 6.68 -12.28 17.76
C ILE A 135 5.44 -11.72 17.06
N MET A 136 5.54 -10.54 16.48
CA MET A 136 4.42 -9.92 15.74
C MET A 136 3.98 -10.78 14.56
N LEU A 137 4.94 -11.34 13.81
CA LEU A 137 4.65 -12.18 12.65
C LEU A 137 4.15 -13.58 12.99
N SER A 138 4.31 -14.03 14.24
CA SER A 138 3.79 -15.32 14.70
C SER A 138 2.28 -15.32 14.87
N ILE A 139 1.69 -14.12 15.00
CA ILE A 139 0.23 -13.95 15.13
C ILE A 139 -0.34 -13.68 13.74
N PRO A 140 -1.43 -14.35 13.33
CA PRO A 140 -2.07 -14.03 12.05
C PRO A 140 -2.36 -12.53 11.93
N SER A 141 -1.94 -11.91 10.83
CA SER A 141 -1.96 -10.46 10.66
C SER A 141 -3.36 -9.85 10.84
N LEU A 142 -4.39 -10.52 10.32
CA LEU A 142 -5.77 -10.04 10.48
C LEU A 142 -6.19 -10.06 11.96
N VAL A 143 -5.86 -11.13 12.67
CA VAL A 143 -6.21 -11.27 14.10
C VAL A 143 -5.52 -10.18 14.93
N LEU A 144 -4.23 -9.96 14.70
CA LEU A 144 -3.48 -8.92 15.41
C LEU A 144 -4.03 -7.52 15.09
N THR A 145 -4.35 -7.26 13.81
CA THR A 145 -4.92 -5.98 13.39
C THR A 145 -6.27 -5.73 14.08
N MET A 146 -7.14 -6.74 14.11
CA MET A 146 -8.45 -6.65 14.75
C MET A 146 -8.32 -6.40 16.26
N ALA A 147 -7.39 -7.11 16.92
CA ALA A 147 -7.13 -6.94 18.34
C ALA A 147 -6.66 -5.53 18.66
N LEU A 148 -5.71 -5.01 17.88
CA LEU A 148 -5.21 -3.63 18.07
C LEU A 148 -6.28 -2.59 17.78
N ALA A 149 -7.04 -2.75 16.70
CA ALA A 149 -8.13 -1.82 16.34
C ALA A 149 -9.21 -1.80 17.42
N ALA A 150 -9.57 -2.98 17.95
CA ALA A 150 -10.56 -3.10 19.02
C ALA A 150 -10.06 -2.43 20.32
N ALA A 151 -8.78 -2.63 20.65
CA ALA A 151 -8.17 -2.04 21.85
C ALA A 151 -8.10 -0.51 21.76
N LEU A 152 -7.82 0.02 20.56
CA LEU A 152 -7.74 1.47 20.34
C LEU A 152 -9.13 2.14 20.28
N GLY A 153 -10.14 1.39 19.87
CA GLY A 153 -11.50 1.88 19.70
C GLY A 153 -11.87 2.10 18.22
N PRO A 154 -13.18 2.00 17.90
CA PRO A 154 -13.63 2.09 16.50
C PRO A 154 -13.46 3.51 15.93
N SER A 155 -12.58 3.65 14.96
CA SER A 155 -12.40 4.86 14.13
C SER A 155 -11.53 4.53 12.93
N LEU A 156 -11.63 5.32 11.87
CA LEU A 156 -10.77 5.16 10.71
C LEU A 156 -9.29 5.36 11.08
N PHE A 157 -8.99 6.39 11.88
CA PHE A 157 -7.61 6.68 12.30
C PHE A 157 -7.02 5.51 13.09
N ASN A 158 -7.76 4.97 14.06
CA ASN A 158 -7.31 3.84 14.88
C ASN A 158 -7.13 2.58 14.04
N ALA A 159 -8.01 2.34 13.06
CA ALA A 159 -7.88 1.23 12.11
C ALA A 159 -6.60 1.37 11.29
N MET A 160 -6.34 2.56 10.75
CA MET A 160 -5.12 2.86 9.98
C MET A 160 -3.87 2.62 10.82
N LEU A 161 -3.88 3.08 12.06
CA LEU A 161 -2.75 2.89 12.99
C LEU A 161 -2.50 1.41 13.26
N ALA A 162 -3.56 0.63 13.52
CA ALA A 162 -3.47 -0.82 13.74
C ALA A 162 -2.87 -1.53 12.53
N ILE A 163 -3.36 -1.22 11.32
CA ILE A 163 -2.87 -1.82 10.08
C ILE A 163 -1.39 -1.46 9.86
N ALA A 164 -1.02 -0.20 10.07
CA ALA A 164 0.36 0.27 9.89
C ALA A 164 1.31 -0.48 10.82
N ILE A 165 0.96 -0.63 12.10
CA ILE A 165 1.77 -1.34 13.09
C ILE A 165 2.02 -2.79 12.65
N VAL A 166 0.99 -3.47 12.21
CA VAL A 166 1.08 -4.89 11.81
C VAL A 166 1.91 -5.07 10.53
N ARG A 167 1.97 -4.06 9.67
CA ARG A 167 2.75 -4.10 8.43
C ARG A 167 4.23 -3.77 8.63
N ILE A 168 4.60 -3.11 9.71
CA ILE A 168 6.00 -2.73 9.99
C ILE A 168 6.96 -3.93 9.89
N PRO A 169 6.69 -5.12 10.47
CA PRO A 169 7.64 -6.24 10.39
C PRO A 169 8.01 -6.67 8.97
N PHE A 170 7.09 -6.58 8.02
CA PHE A 170 7.38 -6.93 6.62
C PHE A 170 8.44 -6.00 6.04
N TYR A 171 8.30 -4.69 6.29
CA TYR A 171 9.26 -3.69 5.81
C TYR A 171 10.59 -3.78 6.55
N VAL A 172 10.56 -4.09 7.85
CA VAL A 172 11.79 -4.30 8.64
C VAL A 172 12.60 -5.45 8.06
N ARG A 173 11.96 -6.59 7.79
CA ARG A 173 12.63 -7.77 7.24
C ARG A 173 13.23 -7.48 5.87
N LEU A 174 12.45 -6.82 5.00
CA LEU A 174 12.91 -6.48 3.65
C LEU A 174 14.09 -5.51 3.70
N ALA A 175 13.97 -4.43 4.44
CA ALA A 175 15.02 -3.40 4.55
C ALA A 175 16.28 -3.95 5.21
N ARG A 176 16.12 -4.80 6.25
CA ARG A 176 17.26 -5.46 6.90
C ARG A 176 18.02 -6.35 5.89
N GLY A 177 17.28 -7.15 5.11
CA GLY A 177 17.90 -8.00 4.08
C GLY A 177 18.69 -7.19 3.08
N GLN A 178 18.11 -6.08 2.61
CA GLN A 178 18.80 -5.16 1.69
C GLN A 178 20.01 -4.50 2.34
N ALA A 179 19.88 -4.06 3.59
CA ALA A 179 20.98 -3.42 4.33
C ALA A 179 22.19 -4.36 4.47
N LEU A 180 21.94 -5.65 4.73
CA LEU A 180 22.99 -6.66 4.86
C LEU A 180 23.75 -6.86 3.54
N VAL A 181 23.07 -6.73 2.40
CA VAL A 181 23.70 -6.81 1.07
C VAL A 181 24.45 -5.50 0.76
N VAL A 182 23.77 -4.36 0.88
CA VAL A 182 24.32 -3.05 0.47
C VAL A 182 25.55 -2.68 1.31
N ARG A 183 25.57 -3.04 2.59
CA ARG A 183 26.72 -2.73 3.46
C ARG A 183 28.03 -3.43 3.00
N GLN A 184 27.92 -4.47 2.16
CA GLN A 184 29.09 -5.18 1.60
C GLN A 184 29.66 -4.47 0.37
N TYR A 185 28.96 -3.50 -0.19
CA TYR A 185 29.42 -2.82 -1.40
C TYR A 185 30.67 -2.01 -1.12
N THR A 186 31.61 -2.01 -2.10
CA THR A 186 32.93 -1.38 -1.99
C THR A 186 32.84 0.09 -1.58
N TYR A 187 31.90 0.85 -2.15
CA TYR A 187 31.75 2.26 -1.83
C TYR A 187 31.29 2.51 -0.38
N VAL A 188 30.49 1.57 0.18
CA VAL A 188 30.04 1.66 1.58
C VAL A 188 31.22 1.35 2.51
N GLN A 189 31.99 0.34 2.18
CA GLN A 189 33.19 -0.03 2.94
C GLN A 189 34.22 1.11 2.91
N ALA A 190 34.40 1.74 1.75
CA ALA A 190 35.28 2.91 1.62
C ALA A 190 34.81 4.06 2.51
N ALA A 191 33.51 4.39 2.47
CA ALA A 191 32.94 5.44 3.33
C ALA A 191 33.18 5.16 4.81
N LYS A 192 33.02 3.89 5.21
CA LYS A 192 33.28 3.45 6.59
C LYS A 192 34.75 3.64 6.97
N THR A 193 35.65 3.26 6.07
CA THR A 193 37.11 3.41 6.27
C THR A 193 37.50 4.90 6.42
N PHE A 194 36.83 5.79 5.70
CA PHE A 194 37.05 7.23 5.81
C PHE A 194 36.36 7.87 7.00
N GLY A 195 35.77 7.06 7.91
CA GLY A 195 35.23 7.53 9.18
C GLY A 195 33.77 7.99 9.13
N ALA A 196 33.00 7.58 8.12
CA ALA A 196 31.57 7.91 8.06
C ALA A 196 30.85 7.33 9.28
N SER A 197 30.00 8.14 9.92
CA SER A 197 29.19 7.69 11.06
C SER A 197 28.14 6.67 10.61
N ARG A 198 27.69 5.83 11.55
CA ARG A 198 26.65 4.81 11.27
C ARG A 198 25.38 5.46 10.71
N TRP A 199 25.00 6.62 11.23
CA TRP A 199 23.82 7.36 10.79
C TRP A 199 24.00 7.86 9.35
N HIS A 200 25.19 8.35 9.01
CA HIS A 200 25.53 8.76 7.65
C HIS A 200 25.46 7.57 6.69
N LEU A 201 26.03 6.42 7.10
CA LEU A 201 25.98 5.20 6.28
C LEU A 201 24.54 4.76 6.02
N ILE A 202 23.66 4.80 7.05
CA ILE A 202 22.26 4.41 6.91
C ILE A 202 21.55 5.33 5.92
N ASN A 203 21.58 6.65 6.13
CA ASN A 203 20.76 7.60 5.37
C ASN A 203 21.27 7.79 3.93
N TRP A 204 22.58 7.88 3.73
CA TRP A 204 23.13 8.27 2.44
C TRP A 204 23.51 7.10 1.54
N HIS A 205 23.82 5.95 2.11
CA HIS A 205 24.27 4.81 1.32
C HIS A 205 23.28 3.64 1.35
N ILE A 206 22.93 3.17 2.54
CA ILE A 206 22.20 1.91 2.70
C ILE A 206 20.73 2.09 2.37
N LEU A 207 20.08 3.10 2.93
CA LEU A 207 18.65 3.35 2.70
C LEU A 207 18.39 3.64 1.21
N ARG A 208 19.22 4.44 0.61
CA ARG A 208 19.09 4.75 -0.83
C ARG A 208 19.20 3.53 -1.75
N UNK A 209 19.95 2.76 -1.37
CA UNK A 209 20.18 1.63 -2.03
C UNK A 209 19.19 0.64 -1.85
N SER A 210 18.64 0.71 -0.87
CA SER A 210 17.52 -0.18 -0.54
C SER A 210 16.16 0.28 -1.09
N LEU A 211 16.05 1.50 -1.52
CA LEU A 211 14.78 2.10 -1.96
C LEU A 211 14.06 1.31 -3.08
N PRO A 212 14.73 0.85 -4.15
CA PRO A 212 13.99 0.19 -5.25
C PRO A 212 13.14 -1.00 -4.77
N PRO A 213 13.65 -1.99 -4.05
CA PRO A 213 12.80 -3.09 -3.59
C PRO A 213 11.75 -2.65 -2.56
N LEU A 214 12.04 -1.59 -1.78
CA LEU A 214 11.06 -1.04 -0.83
C LEU A 214 9.89 -0.36 -1.54
N ILE A 215 10.17 0.37 -2.63
CA ILE A 215 9.13 1.02 -3.46
C ILE A 215 8.26 -0.04 -4.13
N VAL A 216 8.86 -1.11 -4.65
CA VAL A 216 8.12 -2.25 -5.23
C VAL A 216 7.19 -2.84 -4.19
N GLN A 217 7.70 -3.11 -2.99
CA GLN A 217 6.89 -3.69 -1.91
C GLN A 217 5.75 -2.75 -1.53
N ALA A 218 6.04 -1.45 -1.40
CA ALA A 218 5.02 -0.45 -1.07
C ALA A 218 3.93 -0.40 -2.13
N SER A 219 4.30 -0.43 -3.41
CA SER A 219 3.35 -0.41 -4.53
C SER A 219 2.41 -1.61 -4.49
N LEU A 220 2.96 -2.80 -4.24
CA LEU A 220 2.18 -4.05 -4.11
C LEU A 220 1.27 -4.03 -2.88
N ASP A 221 1.71 -3.34 -1.82
CA ASP A 221 1.05 -3.38 -0.53
C ASP A 221 -0.15 -2.42 -0.42
N ILE A 222 -0.22 -1.39 -1.27
CA ILE A 222 -1.28 -0.37 -1.21
C ILE A 222 -2.67 -1.02 -1.39
N GLY A 223 -2.82 -1.87 -2.40
CA GLY A 223 -4.08 -2.57 -2.66
C GLY A 223 -4.51 -3.44 -1.47
N SER A 224 -3.56 -4.17 -0.91
CA SER A 224 -3.78 -5.00 0.27
C SER A 224 -4.17 -4.16 1.50
N ALA A 225 -3.54 -3.00 1.67
CA ALA A 225 -3.85 -2.08 2.77
C ALA A 225 -5.27 -1.51 2.65
N ILE A 226 -5.69 -1.16 1.43
CA ILE A 226 -7.06 -0.68 1.15
C ILE A 226 -8.07 -1.78 1.50
N LEU A 227 -7.80 -3.02 1.10
CA LEU A 227 -8.66 -4.17 1.43
C LEU A 227 -8.76 -4.39 2.94
N MET A 228 -7.64 -4.29 3.66
CA MET A 228 -7.62 -4.45 5.12
C MET A 228 -8.43 -3.35 5.81
N ALA A 229 -8.28 -2.09 5.37
CA ALA A 229 -9.04 -0.96 5.90
C ALA A 229 -10.54 -1.16 5.65
N ALA A 230 -10.90 -1.62 4.45
CA ALA A 230 -12.29 -1.94 4.12
C ALA A 230 -12.83 -3.08 4.98
N THR A 231 -12.01 -4.10 5.24
CA THR A 231 -12.38 -5.23 6.12
C THR A 231 -12.68 -4.74 7.53
N LEU A 232 -11.83 -3.89 8.10
CA LEU A 232 -12.06 -3.30 9.43
C LEU A 232 -13.32 -2.44 9.42
N GLY A 233 -13.55 -1.66 8.37
CA GLY A 233 -14.78 -0.88 8.20
C GLY A 233 -16.01 -1.78 8.15
N PHE A 234 -15.92 -2.90 7.44
CA PHE A 234 -17.02 -3.86 7.30
C PHE A 234 -17.40 -4.49 8.64
N ILE A 235 -16.42 -4.81 9.50
CA ILE A 235 -16.70 -5.42 10.81
C ILE A 235 -16.99 -4.39 11.91
N GLY A 236 -17.02 -3.10 11.56
CA GLY A 236 -17.37 -2.03 12.50
C GLY A 236 -16.23 -1.45 13.31
N LEU A 237 -14.97 -1.83 13.01
CA LEU A 237 -13.78 -1.33 13.70
C LEU A 237 -13.12 -0.16 12.97
N GLY A 238 -13.66 0.23 11.83
CA GLY A 238 -13.14 1.33 11.02
C GLY A 238 -13.95 2.60 11.16
N ALA A 239 -14.17 3.28 10.04
CA ALA A 239 -14.91 4.54 9.98
C ALA A 239 -16.33 4.37 10.52
N GLN A 240 -16.79 5.34 11.31
CA GLN A 240 -18.11 5.36 11.93
C GLN A 240 -19.03 6.31 11.17
N GLN A 241 -20.36 6.14 11.32
CA GLN A 241 -21.34 7.03 10.71
C GLN A 241 -21.06 8.49 11.09
N PRO A 242 -21.26 9.44 10.17
CA PRO A 242 -21.87 9.32 8.84
C PRO A 242 -20.86 9.10 7.70
N SER A 243 -19.66 8.66 8.00
CA SER A 243 -18.57 8.48 7.04
C SER A 243 -18.99 7.60 5.84
N ALA A 244 -18.56 8.00 4.64
CA ALA A 244 -18.82 7.28 3.40
C ALA A 244 -17.67 6.34 3.01
N GLU A 245 -16.86 5.90 3.99
CA GLU A 245 -15.78 4.93 3.74
C GLU A 245 -16.40 3.65 3.15
N TRP A 246 -15.77 3.13 2.08
CA TRP A 246 -16.36 2.07 1.25
C TRP A 246 -16.65 0.78 2.02
N GLY A 247 -15.76 0.36 2.91
CA GLY A 247 -15.95 -0.85 3.72
C GLY A 247 -17.15 -0.72 4.65
N ALA A 248 -17.32 0.44 5.27
CA ALA A 248 -18.47 0.75 6.13
C ALA A 248 -19.75 0.78 5.31
N MET A 249 -19.70 1.31 4.07
CA MET A 249 -20.86 1.32 3.17
C MET A 249 -21.32 -0.11 2.83
N VAL A 250 -20.38 -1.01 2.53
CA VAL A 250 -20.69 -2.42 2.25
C VAL A 250 -21.32 -3.07 3.50
N ALA A 251 -20.78 -2.78 4.68
CA ALA A 251 -21.31 -3.29 5.95
C ALA A 251 -22.76 -2.87 6.15
N ASN A 252 -23.07 -1.59 5.90
CA ASN A 252 -24.42 -1.06 6.04
C ASN A 252 -25.39 -1.68 5.02
N GLY A 253 -24.89 -1.92 3.79
CA GLY A 253 -25.70 -2.48 2.72
C GLY A 253 -25.93 -3.98 2.79
N ARG A 254 -25.16 -4.72 3.62
CA ARG A 254 -25.22 -6.19 3.64
C ARG A 254 -26.61 -6.75 3.99
N ASN A 255 -27.38 -6.02 4.79
CA ASN A 255 -28.72 -6.43 5.19
C ASN A 255 -29.76 -6.27 4.07
N TYR A 256 -29.40 -5.55 3.01
CA TYR A 256 -30.27 -5.21 1.89
C TYR A 256 -29.86 -5.90 0.59
N VAL A 257 -28.84 -6.75 0.61
CA VAL A 257 -28.18 -7.28 -0.60
C VAL A 257 -29.13 -8.07 -1.51
N LEU A 258 -30.14 -8.74 -0.95
CA LEU A 258 -31.07 -9.56 -1.72
C LEU A 258 -32.07 -8.73 -2.54
N ASP A 259 -32.46 -7.58 -2.02
CA ASP A 259 -33.51 -6.74 -2.66
C ASP A 259 -32.90 -5.44 -3.25
N GLN A 260 -31.90 -4.86 -2.58
CA GLN A 260 -31.27 -3.60 -2.97
C GLN A 260 -29.77 -3.84 -3.22
N TRP A 261 -29.47 -4.63 -4.26
CA TRP A 261 -28.11 -5.06 -4.60
C TRP A 261 -27.14 -3.90 -4.81
N TRP A 262 -27.63 -2.77 -5.31
CA TRP A 262 -26.81 -1.59 -5.65
C TRP A 262 -26.07 -1.03 -4.43
N TYR A 263 -26.63 -1.15 -3.25
CA TYR A 263 -26.06 -0.60 -2.02
C TYR A 263 -24.70 -1.21 -1.69
N CYS A 264 -24.54 -2.52 -1.87
CA CYS A 264 -23.24 -3.20 -1.70
C CYS A 264 -22.40 -3.18 -2.98
N ALA A 265 -23.02 -3.31 -4.14
CA ALA A 265 -22.32 -3.53 -5.41
C ALA A 265 -21.40 -2.37 -5.79
N PHE A 266 -21.88 -1.12 -5.66
CA PHE A 266 -21.08 0.03 -6.10
C PHE A 266 -19.91 0.33 -5.19
N PRO A 267 -20.02 0.39 -3.86
CA PRO A 267 -18.83 0.54 -3.03
C PRO A 267 -17.92 -0.68 -3.08
N GLY A 268 -18.48 -1.88 -3.19
CA GLY A 268 -17.71 -3.11 -3.37
C GLY A 268 -16.89 -3.10 -4.65
N ALA A 269 -17.49 -2.65 -5.76
CA ALA A 269 -16.81 -2.50 -7.05
C ALA A 269 -15.67 -1.47 -6.96
N ALA A 270 -15.89 -0.37 -6.24
CA ALA A 270 -14.87 0.67 -6.03
C ALA A 270 -13.67 0.09 -5.28
N ILE A 271 -13.89 -0.69 -4.22
CA ILE A 271 -12.84 -1.38 -3.47
C ILE A 271 -12.06 -2.31 -4.41
N LEU A 272 -12.79 -3.15 -5.15
CA LEU A 272 -12.20 -4.15 -6.04
C LEU A 272 -11.34 -3.51 -7.13
N LEU A 273 -11.88 -2.52 -7.84
CA LEU A 273 -11.17 -1.83 -8.92
C LEU A 273 -9.89 -1.15 -8.41
N THR A 274 -9.99 -0.49 -7.27
CA THR A 274 -8.85 0.22 -6.67
C THR A 274 -7.77 -0.77 -6.23
N ALA A 275 -8.15 -1.82 -5.52
CA ALA A 275 -7.21 -2.84 -5.02
C ALA A 275 -6.53 -3.56 -6.19
N VAL A 276 -7.29 -3.99 -7.19
CA VAL A 276 -6.75 -4.66 -8.39
C VAL A 276 -5.84 -3.70 -9.17
N GLY A 277 -6.24 -2.46 -9.33
CA GLY A 277 -5.44 -1.44 -10.01
C GLY A 277 -4.07 -1.27 -9.37
N PHE A 278 -4.03 -1.08 -8.05
CA PHE A 278 -2.76 -0.92 -7.32
C PHE A 278 -1.91 -2.20 -7.35
N ASN A 279 -2.52 -3.37 -7.21
CA ASN A 279 -1.78 -4.64 -7.26
C ASN A 279 -1.13 -4.86 -8.63
N LEU A 280 -1.89 -4.69 -9.70
CA LEU A 280 -1.37 -4.86 -11.07
C LEU A 280 -0.30 -3.82 -11.41
N PHE A 281 -0.48 -2.59 -10.95
CA PHE A 281 0.52 -1.52 -11.15
C PHE A 281 1.80 -1.83 -10.37
N GLY A 282 1.67 -2.34 -9.15
CA GLY A 282 2.81 -2.77 -8.33
C GLY A 282 3.61 -3.89 -9.00
N ASP A 283 2.92 -4.87 -9.57
CA ASP A 283 3.57 -5.92 -10.36
C ASP A 283 4.31 -5.35 -11.56
N GLY A 284 3.72 -4.37 -12.24
CA GLY A 284 4.35 -3.69 -13.38
C GLY A 284 5.63 -2.96 -12.96
N ILE A 285 5.61 -2.26 -11.81
CA ILE A 285 6.81 -1.60 -11.26
C ILE A 285 7.88 -2.64 -10.91
N ARG A 286 7.47 -3.77 -10.32
CA ARG A 286 8.38 -4.86 -9.99
C ARG A 286 9.11 -5.37 -11.24
N ASP A 287 8.36 -5.63 -12.31
CA ASP A 287 8.93 -6.11 -13.59
C ASP A 287 9.87 -5.07 -14.19
N LEU A 288 9.54 -3.79 -14.06
CA LEU A 288 10.37 -2.66 -14.51
C LEU A 288 11.72 -2.62 -13.81
N LEU A 289 11.74 -2.90 -12.52
CA LEU A 289 12.92 -2.78 -11.68
C LEU A 289 13.73 -4.09 -11.60
N ASP A 290 13.22 -5.19 -12.20
CA ASP A 290 13.93 -6.48 -12.26
C ASP A 290 15.02 -6.40 -13.35
N PRO A 291 16.32 -6.53 -12.96
CA PRO A 291 17.43 -6.49 -13.94
C PRO A 291 17.43 -7.67 -14.92
N LYS A 292 16.73 -8.76 -14.59
CA LYS A 292 16.69 -9.99 -15.40
C LYS A 292 15.70 -9.91 -16.57
N ALA A 293 14.75 -9.00 -16.51
CA ALA A 293 13.73 -8.87 -17.57
C ALA A 293 14.30 -8.29 -18.86
N GLY A 294 15.43 -7.57 -18.82
CA GLY A 294 16.06 -6.95 -19.98
C GLY A 294 16.95 -7.88 -20.80
N GLY A 295 17.15 -9.14 -20.37
CA GLY A 295 18.13 -10.04 -20.98
C GLY A 295 17.59 -11.10 -21.94
N LYS A 296 16.29 -11.11 -22.23
CA LYS A 296 15.71 -12.19 -23.05
C LYS A 296 15.32 -11.79 -24.48
N GLN A 297 15.84 -10.67 -24.99
CA GLN A 297 15.63 -10.28 -26.39
C GLN A 297 16.94 -9.85 -27.02
N SER A 298 17.79 -10.82 -27.36
CA SER A 298 18.87 -10.68 -28.32
C SER A 298 19.03 -12.01 -29.08
#